data_eed21ffd209b80b10cad230019f82b10
#
_entry.id   eed21ffd209b80b10cad230019f82b10
#
_cell.length_a   1.000
_cell.length_b   1.000
_cell.length_c   1.000
_cell.angle_alpha   90.00
_cell.angle_beta   90.00
_cell.angle_gamma   90.00
#
_symmetry.space_group_name_H-M   'P 1'
#
loop_
_entity.id
_entity.type
_entity.pdbx_description
1 polymer ?
#
loop_
_entity_poly.entity_id
_entity_poly.type
_entity_poly.pdbx_seq_one_letter_code
_entity_poly.pdbx_strand_id
1 'polypeptide(L)'
;LRMKGATDEEVRPIALKVKEWCKEQNATFLIDDRVQQVKELQVDGVHLGKNDMPIAEARKILGDDFIIGGTANTFEDIKAHYEAGADYIGCGPFRFTTTKEKLSPILGLEGYREIIQKMKAENIDIPIVAIGGITKEDIPEIMKTGVNGIALSGCILNAKDPASETHDIMEMMREFRYTNI
;
A
#
# COMPACT_ATOMS: atom_id res chain seq x y z
N LEU A 1 -9.76 -0.78 -0.11
CA LEU A 1 -10.79 -1.55 -0.83
C LEU A 1 -10.41 -1.68 -2.30
N ARG A 2 -10.27 -2.93 -2.80
CA ARG A 2 -9.96 -3.21 -4.20
C ARG A 2 -11.06 -4.08 -4.82
N MET A 3 -11.78 -3.50 -5.78
CA MET A 3 -12.88 -4.16 -6.50
C MET A 3 -12.73 -3.90 -8.02
N LYS A 4 -11.66 -4.44 -8.62
CA LYS A 4 -11.44 -4.32 -10.07
C LYS A 4 -12.57 -5.03 -10.84
N GLY A 5 -13.05 -4.36 -11.89
CA GLY A 5 -14.16 -4.85 -12.71
C GLY A 5 -15.57 -4.58 -12.17
N ALA A 6 -15.73 -4.13 -10.93
CA ALA A 6 -17.01 -3.67 -10.42
C ALA A 6 -17.35 -2.25 -10.92
N THR A 7 -18.63 -1.95 -11.07
CA THR A 7 -19.11 -0.59 -11.38
C THR A 7 -19.01 0.30 -10.14
N ASP A 8 -19.12 1.62 -10.33
CA ASP A 8 -19.11 2.57 -9.22
C ASP A 8 -20.34 2.43 -8.32
N GLU A 9 -21.49 2.06 -8.90
CA GLU A 9 -22.72 1.75 -8.15
C GLU A 9 -22.56 0.53 -7.25
N GLU A 10 -21.84 -0.50 -7.70
CA GLU A 10 -21.57 -1.71 -6.91
C GLU A 10 -20.57 -1.45 -5.78
N VAL A 11 -19.56 -0.60 -6.02
CA VAL A 11 -18.52 -0.27 -5.05
C VAL A 11 -19.05 0.64 -3.95
N ARG A 12 -19.89 1.61 -4.28
CA ARG A 12 -20.36 2.66 -3.37
C ARG A 12 -20.95 2.14 -2.05
N PRO A 13 -21.92 1.21 -2.03
CA PRO A 13 -22.50 0.73 -0.75
C PRO A 13 -21.47 -0.03 0.10
N ILE A 14 -20.55 -0.76 -0.53
CA ILE A 14 -19.49 -1.49 0.16
C ILE A 14 -18.47 -0.50 0.76
N ALA A 15 -18.06 0.51 -0.02
CA ALA A 15 -17.14 1.54 0.44
C ALA A 15 -17.68 2.33 1.64
N LEU A 16 -18.97 2.69 1.64
CA LEU A 16 -19.60 3.37 2.78
C LEU A 16 -19.58 2.51 4.04
N LYS A 17 -19.85 1.22 3.92
CA LYS A 17 -19.81 0.29 5.05
C LYS A 17 -18.38 0.09 5.59
N VAL A 18 -17.41 -0.07 4.70
CA VAL A 18 -15.99 -0.18 5.09
C VAL A 18 -15.50 1.11 5.76
N LYS A 19 -15.92 2.28 5.25
CA LYS A 19 -15.61 3.58 5.86
C LYS A 19 -16.08 3.66 7.31
N GLU A 20 -17.30 3.22 7.62
CA GLU A 20 -17.82 3.18 8.99
C GLU A 20 -16.96 2.27 9.88
N TRP A 21 -16.65 1.05 9.43
CA TRP A 21 -15.81 0.12 10.18
C TRP A 21 -14.39 0.66 10.42
N CYS A 22 -13.77 1.26 9.41
CA CYS A 22 -12.46 1.88 9.55
C CYS A 22 -12.49 3.02 10.57
N LYS A 23 -13.54 3.85 10.56
CA LYS A 23 -13.73 4.93 11.53
C LYS A 23 -13.85 4.38 12.96
N GLU A 24 -14.63 3.32 13.18
CA GLU A 24 -14.79 2.68 14.48
C GLU A 24 -13.46 2.14 15.03
N GLN A 25 -12.60 1.63 14.15
CA GLN A 25 -11.31 1.06 14.50
C GLN A 25 -10.14 2.04 14.42
N ASN A 26 -10.40 3.32 14.14
CA ASN A 26 -9.38 4.35 13.90
C ASN A 26 -8.35 3.91 12.83
N ALA A 27 -8.85 3.29 11.76
CA ALA A 27 -8.05 2.81 10.62
C ALA A 27 -8.23 3.73 9.41
N THR A 28 -7.13 4.03 8.73
CA THR A 28 -7.15 4.78 7.47
C THR A 28 -7.77 3.94 6.36
N PHE A 29 -8.72 4.51 5.63
CA PHE A 29 -9.43 3.81 4.55
C PHE A 29 -9.07 4.36 3.18
N LEU A 30 -8.46 3.51 2.34
CA LEU A 30 -8.12 3.83 0.95
C LEU A 30 -8.96 2.98 -0.02
N ILE A 31 -9.33 3.59 -1.17
CA ILE A 31 -9.94 2.88 -2.30
C ILE A 31 -8.92 2.78 -3.42
N ASP A 32 -8.80 1.62 -4.05
CA ASP A 32 -7.94 1.45 -5.22
C ASP A 32 -8.60 2.05 -6.47
N ASP A 33 -7.80 2.72 -7.30
CA ASP A 33 -8.07 3.16 -8.68
C ASP A 33 -9.11 4.31 -8.83
N ARG A 34 -10.04 4.51 -7.89
CA ARG A 34 -11.27 5.29 -8.05
C ARG A 34 -11.19 6.69 -7.45
N VAL A 35 -10.40 7.56 -8.06
CA VAL A 35 -10.14 8.94 -7.58
C VAL A 35 -11.42 9.74 -7.34
N GLN A 36 -12.41 9.67 -8.26
CA GLN A 36 -13.66 10.41 -8.12
C GLN A 36 -14.49 9.93 -6.92
N GLN A 37 -14.58 8.60 -6.73
CA GLN A 37 -15.30 8.04 -5.58
C GLN A 37 -14.65 8.41 -4.24
N VAL A 38 -13.32 8.47 -4.17
CA VAL A 38 -12.60 8.93 -2.97
C VAL A 38 -13.09 10.33 -2.58
N LYS A 39 -13.15 11.24 -3.54
CA LYS A 39 -13.62 12.61 -3.32
C LYS A 39 -15.11 12.68 -2.95
N GLU A 40 -15.97 11.96 -3.66
CA GLU A 40 -17.41 11.93 -3.41
C GLU A 40 -17.77 11.32 -2.05
N LEU A 41 -17.11 10.21 -1.70
CA LEU A 41 -17.39 9.49 -0.46
C LEU A 41 -16.62 10.05 0.73
N GLN A 42 -15.69 11.00 0.52
CA GLN A 42 -14.86 11.59 1.57
C GLN A 42 -14.18 10.50 2.42
N VAL A 43 -13.56 9.52 1.74
CA VAL A 43 -12.66 8.55 2.37
C VAL A 43 -11.25 9.12 2.43
N ASP A 44 -10.32 8.47 3.12
CA ASP A 44 -9.03 9.07 3.43
C ASP A 44 -8.09 9.20 2.24
N GLY A 45 -8.27 8.37 1.19
CA GLY A 45 -7.43 8.48 0.00
C GLY A 45 -7.57 7.36 -1.02
N VAL A 46 -6.64 7.33 -1.96
CA VAL A 46 -6.59 6.40 -3.10
C VAL A 46 -5.24 5.70 -3.17
N HIS A 47 -5.24 4.45 -3.67
CA HIS A 47 -4.03 3.78 -4.13
C HIS A 47 -4.10 3.55 -5.64
N LEU A 48 -3.06 3.97 -6.37
CA LEU A 48 -3.01 3.96 -7.83
C LEU A 48 -1.95 2.98 -8.33
N GLY A 49 -2.37 2.08 -9.22
CA GLY A 49 -1.48 1.20 -9.96
C GLY A 49 -0.86 1.89 -11.17
N LYS A 50 0.09 1.22 -11.82
CA LYS A 50 0.83 1.77 -12.98
C LYS A 50 -0.03 2.16 -14.19
N ASN A 51 -1.21 1.52 -14.34
CA ASN A 51 -2.12 1.75 -15.48
C ASN A 51 -3.35 2.57 -15.08
N ASP A 52 -3.41 3.04 -13.84
CA ASP A 52 -4.49 3.86 -13.33
C ASP A 52 -4.20 5.35 -13.62
N MET A 53 -5.00 6.26 -13.08
CA MET A 53 -4.78 7.69 -13.23
C MET A 53 -3.37 8.08 -12.72
N PRO A 54 -2.61 8.92 -13.44
CA PRO A 54 -1.32 9.41 -12.95
C PRO A 54 -1.45 10.16 -11.61
N ILE A 55 -0.46 9.95 -10.71
CA ILE A 55 -0.43 10.59 -9.38
C ILE A 55 -0.65 12.10 -9.44
N ALA A 56 0.05 12.80 -10.36
CA ALA A 56 -0.07 14.25 -10.51
C ALA A 56 -1.48 14.70 -10.92
N GLU A 57 -2.22 13.91 -11.69
CA GLU A 57 -3.60 14.20 -12.05
C GLU A 57 -4.55 13.96 -10.89
N ALA A 58 -4.36 12.84 -10.16
CA ALA A 58 -5.12 12.54 -8.96
C ALA A 58 -4.93 13.64 -7.91
N ARG A 59 -3.71 14.14 -7.72
CA ARG A 59 -3.40 15.25 -6.80
C ARG A 59 -4.14 16.53 -7.17
N LYS A 60 -4.24 16.86 -8.45
CA LYS A 60 -5.02 18.03 -8.91
C LYS A 60 -6.51 17.91 -8.60
N ILE A 61 -7.07 16.70 -8.66
CA ILE A 61 -8.49 16.43 -8.38
C ILE A 61 -8.78 16.43 -6.88
N LEU A 62 -7.92 15.76 -6.11
CA LEU A 62 -8.13 15.51 -4.67
C LEU A 62 -7.61 16.66 -3.79
N GLY A 63 -6.56 17.36 -4.21
CA GLY A 63 -5.87 18.33 -3.36
C GLY A 63 -4.96 17.65 -2.33
N ASP A 64 -4.50 18.40 -1.33
CA ASP A 64 -3.50 17.96 -0.36
C ASP A 64 -4.09 17.24 0.87
N ASP A 65 -5.41 17.29 1.03
CA ASP A 65 -6.10 16.68 2.18
C ASP A 65 -6.30 15.16 2.06
N PHE A 66 -6.08 14.60 0.87
CA PHE A 66 -6.26 13.17 0.61
C PHE A 66 -4.93 12.45 0.41
N ILE A 67 -4.85 11.24 0.96
CA ILE A 67 -3.70 10.36 0.80
C ILE A 67 -3.69 9.77 -0.62
N ILE A 68 -2.58 9.86 -1.32
CA ILE A 68 -2.37 9.23 -2.62
C ILE A 68 -1.18 8.28 -2.55
N GLY A 69 -1.44 6.99 -2.66
CA GLY A 69 -0.42 5.95 -2.78
C GLY A 69 -0.15 5.56 -4.22
N GLY A 70 1.09 5.24 -4.55
CA GLY A 70 1.49 4.75 -5.87
C GLY A 70 2.11 3.35 -5.83
N THR A 71 1.86 2.54 -6.86
CA THR A 71 2.53 1.24 -7.04
C THR A 71 3.87 1.43 -7.74
N ALA A 72 4.96 0.96 -7.13
CA ALA A 72 6.29 0.92 -7.73
C ALA A 72 6.89 -0.50 -7.74
N ASN A 73 7.74 -0.76 -8.74
CA ASN A 73 8.50 -2.00 -8.85
C ASN A 73 10.00 -1.72 -8.98
N THR A 74 10.39 -0.49 -9.25
CA THR A 74 11.77 -0.03 -9.41
C THR A 74 12.01 1.24 -8.60
N PHE A 75 13.27 1.59 -8.43
CA PHE A 75 13.65 2.87 -7.83
C PHE A 75 13.19 4.06 -8.69
N GLU A 76 13.24 3.93 -10.00
CA GLU A 76 12.80 4.96 -10.95
C GLU A 76 11.29 5.24 -10.84
N ASP A 77 10.48 4.19 -10.62
CA ASP A 77 9.04 4.35 -10.33
C ASP A 77 8.84 5.16 -9.04
N ILE A 78 9.59 4.82 -7.98
CA ILE A 78 9.50 5.51 -6.68
C ILE A 78 9.82 7.00 -6.83
N LYS A 79 10.93 7.31 -7.51
CA LYS A 79 11.35 8.68 -7.77
C LYS A 79 10.29 9.47 -8.54
N ALA A 80 9.74 8.89 -9.61
CA ALA A 80 8.68 9.53 -10.39
C ALA A 80 7.42 9.77 -9.57
N HIS A 81 7.01 8.84 -8.71
CA HIS A 81 5.85 9.01 -7.83
C HIS A 81 6.10 10.06 -6.74
N TYR A 82 7.30 10.08 -6.15
CA TYR A 82 7.72 11.10 -5.19
C TYR A 82 7.65 12.51 -5.78
N GLU A 83 8.23 12.70 -6.98
CA GLU A 83 8.20 13.97 -7.71
C GLU A 83 6.77 14.37 -8.13
N ALA A 84 5.89 13.41 -8.36
CA ALA A 84 4.49 13.62 -8.69
C ALA A 84 3.58 13.91 -7.48
N GLY A 85 4.10 13.86 -6.25
CA GLY A 85 3.38 14.18 -5.03
C GLY A 85 2.60 13.01 -4.42
N ALA A 86 3.10 11.78 -4.52
CA ALA A 86 2.59 10.64 -3.76
C ALA A 86 2.93 10.79 -2.27
N ASP A 87 2.07 10.26 -1.39
CA ASP A 87 2.27 10.26 0.06
C ASP A 87 2.92 8.97 0.56
N TYR A 88 2.79 7.87 -0.18
CA TYR A 88 3.46 6.61 0.10
C TYR A 88 3.56 5.74 -1.16
N ILE A 89 4.40 4.72 -1.09
CA ILE A 89 4.63 3.77 -2.18
C ILE A 89 4.32 2.35 -1.72
N GLY A 90 3.46 1.65 -2.47
CA GLY A 90 3.32 0.20 -2.41
C GLY A 90 4.36 -0.45 -3.34
N CYS A 91 5.47 -0.93 -2.76
CA CYS A 91 6.62 -1.44 -3.52
C CYS A 91 6.66 -2.96 -3.53
N GLY A 92 6.70 -3.58 -4.71
CA GLY A 92 6.71 -5.03 -4.86
C GLY A 92 6.74 -5.49 -6.33
N PRO A 93 6.56 -6.81 -6.56
CA PRO A 93 6.24 -7.84 -5.56
C PRO A 93 7.48 -8.32 -4.78
N PHE A 94 7.28 -8.60 -3.50
CA PHE A 94 8.31 -9.25 -2.68
C PHE A 94 8.62 -10.65 -3.19
N ARG A 95 7.56 -11.43 -3.48
CA ARG A 95 7.60 -12.81 -3.96
C ARG A 95 6.57 -12.99 -5.07
N PHE A 96 6.64 -14.08 -5.81
CA PHE A 96 5.58 -14.46 -6.76
C PHE A 96 4.20 -14.50 -6.09
N THR A 97 3.21 -13.93 -6.77
CA THR A 97 1.83 -13.89 -6.29
C THR A 97 0.86 -13.99 -7.47
N THR A 98 -0.24 -14.66 -7.28
CA THR A 98 -1.34 -14.77 -8.26
C THR A 98 -2.38 -13.64 -8.14
N THR A 99 -2.20 -12.73 -7.19
CA THR A 99 -3.17 -11.64 -6.93
C THR A 99 -3.22 -10.60 -8.05
N LYS A 100 -2.16 -10.50 -8.87
CA LYS A 100 -2.11 -9.61 -10.04
C LYS A 100 -1.82 -10.41 -11.31
N GLU A 101 -2.50 -10.07 -12.42
CA GLU A 101 -2.38 -10.77 -13.70
C GLU A 101 -1.01 -10.58 -14.38
N LYS A 102 -0.37 -9.43 -14.18
CA LYS A 102 0.98 -9.12 -14.70
C LYS A 102 1.92 -8.85 -13.55
N LEU A 103 2.94 -9.68 -13.40
CA LEU A 103 3.96 -9.54 -12.37
C LEU A 103 5.19 -8.81 -12.95
N SER A 104 5.66 -7.84 -12.19
CA SER A 104 6.99 -7.26 -12.34
C SER A 104 8.05 -8.21 -11.76
N PRO A 105 9.35 -8.02 -12.05
CA PRO A 105 10.41 -8.79 -11.43
C PRO A 105 10.27 -8.82 -9.91
N ILE A 106 10.54 -9.99 -9.33
CA ILE A 106 10.49 -10.20 -7.87
C ILE A 106 11.64 -9.42 -7.22
N LEU A 107 11.33 -8.64 -6.18
CA LEU A 107 12.33 -7.84 -5.46
C LEU A 107 13.09 -8.65 -4.39
N GLY A 108 12.41 -9.47 -3.62
CA GLY A 108 12.99 -10.14 -2.48
C GLY A 108 13.59 -9.15 -1.46
N LEU A 109 14.36 -9.64 -0.51
CA LEU A 109 15.00 -8.80 0.51
C LEU A 109 16.09 -7.88 -0.09
N GLU A 110 16.88 -8.40 -1.04
CA GLU A 110 17.96 -7.63 -1.66
C GLU A 110 17.42 -6.46 -2.47
N GLY A 111 16.35 -6.65 -3.26
CA GLY A 111 15.72 -5.57 -4.00
C GLY A 111 15.26 -4.42 -3.10
N TYR A 112 14.71 -4.72 -1.92
CA TYR A 112 14.35 -3.66 -0.96
C TYR A 112 15.58 -2.96 -0.39
N ARG A 113 16.65 -3.69 -0.02
CA ARG A 113 17.89 -3.07 0.47
C ARG A 113 18.50 -2.12 -0.55
N GLU A 114 18.58 -2.54 -1.81
CA GLU A 114 19.09 -1.71 -2.91
C GLU A 114 18.24 -0.45 -3.13
N ILE A 115 16.90 -0.60 -3.12
CA ILE A 115 15.97 0.52 -3.26
C ILE A 115 16.16 1.52 -2.11
N ILE A 116 16.14 1.07 -0.86
CA ILE A 116 16.31 1.93 0.33
C ILE A 116 17.68 2.62 0.30
N GLN A 117 18.74 1.94 -0.13
CA GLN A 117 20.06 2.55 -0.28
C GLN A 117 20.06 3.67 -1.32
N LYS A 118 19.45 3.46 -2.49
CA LYS A 118 19.32 4.48 -3.54
C LYS A 118 18.49 5.67 -3.07
N MET A 119 17.38 5.42 -2.37
CA MET A 119 16.54 6.49 -1.80
C MET A 119 17.34 7.37 -0.85
N LYS A 120 18.13 6.77 0.05
CA LYS A 120 19.02 7.51 0.97
C LYS A 120 20.07 8.32 0.22
N ALA A 121 20.67 7.77 -0.83
CA ALA A 121 21.67 8.45 -1.63
C ALA A 121 21.13 9.68 -2.38
N GLU A 122 19.85 9.65 -2.79
CA GLU A 122 19.18 10.75 -3.49
C GLU A 122 18.31 11.64 -2.56
N ASN A 123 18.34 11.41 -1.24
CA ASN A 123 17.52 12.12 -0.24
C ASN A 123 16.01 12.07 -0.56
N ILE A 124 15.54 10.93 -1.06
CA ILE A 124 14.11 10.68 -1.27
C ILE A 124 13.53 10.12 0.03
N ASP A 125 12.66 10.90 0.66
CA ASP A 125 11.99 10.54 1.92
C ASP A 125 10.50 10.36 1.68
N ILE A 126 10.10 9.16 1.26
CA ILE A 126 8.71 8.75 1.10
C ILE A 126 8.51 7.37 1.72
N PRO A 127 7.42 7.14 2.47
CA PRO A 127 7.16 5.84 3.09
C PRO A 127 7.04 4.72 2.06
N ILE A 128 7.77 3.63 2.28
CA ILE A 128 7.74 2.41 1.47
C ILE A 128 6.98 1.32 2.21
N VAL A 129 5.95 0.79 1.57
CA VAL A 129 5.16 -0.35 2.05
C VAL A 129 5.46 -1.55 1.16
N ALA A 130 6.10 -2.57 1.70
CA ALA A 130 6.39 -3.80 0.98
C ALA A 130 5.10 -4.58 0.69
N ILE A 131 4.95 -5.12 -0.52
CA ILE A 131 3.73 -5.81 -0.95
C ILE A 131 4.05 -6.98 -1.88
N GLY A 132 3.15 -7.97 -1.92
CA GLY A 132 3.14 -9.06 -2.90
C GLY A 132 3.75 -10.36 -2.41
N GLY A 133 2.88 -11.34 -2.09
CA GLY A 133 3.27 -12.68 -1.67
C GLY A 133 3.92 -12.76 -0.28
N ILE A 134 3.70 -11.76 0.57
CA ILE A 134 4.26 -11.70 1.93
C ILE A 134 3.43 -12.56 2.88
N THR A 135 4.11 -13.35 3.72
CA THR A 135 3.53 -14.10 4.83
C THR A 135 3.96 -13.49 6.17
N LYS A 136 3.35 -13.93 7.26
CA LYS A 136 3.68 -13.46 8.62
C LYS A 136 5.14 -13.70 8.99
N GLU A 137 5.70 -14.82 8.56
CA GLU A 137 7.09 -15.21 8.83
C GLU A 137 8.11 -14.33 8.14
N ASP A 138 7.74 -13.69 7.02
CA ASP A 138 8.63 -12.81 6.27
C ASP A 138 8.81 -11.42 6.94
N ILE A 139 7.86 -11.02 7.79
CA ILE A 139 7.76 -9.66 8.33
C ILE A 139 9.05 -9.18 8.99
N PRO A 140 9.68 -9.96 9.91
CA PRO A 140 10.89 -9.50 10.59
C PRO A 140 12.03 -9.16 9.63
N GLU A 141 12.27 -10.01 8.63
CA GLU A 141 13.36 -9.80 7.68
C GLU A 141 13.06 -8.67 6.68
N ILE A 142 11.80 -8.52 6.27
CA ILE A 142 11.39 -7.41 5.42
C ILE A 142 11.56 -6.08 6.16
N MET A 143 11.12 -5.97 7.40
CA MET A 143 11.25 -4.73 8.18
C MET A 143 12.72 -4.33 8.42
N LYS A 144 13.64 -5.30 8.56
CA LYS A 144 15.10 -5.05 8.65
C LYS A 144 15.70 -4.44 7.38
N THR A 145 15.03 -4.50 6.24
CA THR A 145 15.52 -3.86 5.00
C THR A 145 15.41 -2.33 5.04
N GLY A 146 14.63 -1.79 5.97
CA GLY A 146 14.40 -0.36 6.13
C GLY A 146 13.11 0.15 5.49
N VAL A 147 12.22 -0.72 5.02
CA VAL A 147 10.86 -0.32 4.60
C VAL A 147 10.03 0.12 5.81
N ASN A 148 9.03 0.97 5.57
CA ASN A 148 8.22 1.57 6.64
C ASN A 148 7.05 0.70 7.08
N GLY A 149 6.65 -0.26 6.23
CA GLY A 149 5.51 -1.12 6.51
C GLY A 149 5.33 -2.24 5.50
N ILE A 150 4.25 -2.99 5.67
CA ILE A 150 3.86 -4.11 4.83
C ILE A 150 2.38 -4.02 4.43
N ALA A 151 2.04 -4.55 3.26
CA ALA A 151 0.66 -4.73 2.81
C ALA A 151 0.39 -6.22 2.56
N LEU A 152 -0.63 -6.73 3.21
CA LEU A 152 -1.03 -8.12 3.21
C LEU A 152 -2.47 -8.27 2.70
N SER A 153 -2.72 -9.34 1.97
CA SER A 153 -4.08 -9.73 1.56
C SER A 153 -4.29 -11.22 1.78
N GLY A 154 -3.69 -12.09 0.95
CA GLY A 154 -3.89 -13.53 1.03
C GLY A 154 -3.50 -14.14 2.38
N CYS A 155 -2.47 -13.64 3.04
CA CYS A 155 -2.05 -14.07 4.37
C CYS A 155 -3.21 -13.95 5.39
N ILE A 156 -3.91 -12.81 5.35
CA ILE A 156 -5.03 -12.55 6.27
C ILE A 156 -6.30 -13.26 5.80
N LEU A 157 -6.67 -13.10 4.52
CA LEU A 157 -7.94 -13.63 4.01
C LEU A 157 -8.02 -15.16 4.01
N ASN A 158 -6.90 -15.86 3.89
CA ASN A 158 -6.83 -17.32 3.91
C ASN A 158 -6.49 -17.89 5.31
N ALA A 159 -6.32 -17.03 6.31
CA ALA A 159 -6.10 -17.49 7.68
C ALA A 159 -7.36 -18.19 8.23
N LYS A 160 -7.16 -19.15 9.13
CA LYS A 160 -8.27 -19.84 9.81
C LYS A 160 -9.15 -18.88 10.61
N ASP A 161 -8.52 -17.88 11.22
CA ASP A 161 -9.15 -16.74 11.90
C ASP A 161 -8.47 -15.44 11.44
N PRO A 162 -9.04 -14.73 10.45
CA PRO A 162 -8.47 -13.48 9.94
C PRO A 162 -8.31 -12.38 10.98
N ALA A 163 -9.21 -12.34 11.99
CA ALA A 163 -9.16 -11.32 13.03
C ALA A 163 -7.95 -11.57 13.97
N SER A 164 -7.77 -12.81 14.41
CA SER A 164 -6.62 -13.21 15.24
C SER A 164 -5.31 -13.02 14.49
N GLU A 165 -5.24 -13.42 13.21
CA GLU A 165 -4.04 -13.25 12.39
C GLU A 165 -3.68 -11.76 12.21
N THR A 166 -4.68 -10.90 11.98
CA THR A 166 -4.47 -9.46 11.89
C THR A 166 -3.95 -8.90 13.21
N HIS A 167 -4.53 -9.31 14.34
CA HIS A 167 -4.08 -8.88 15.66
C HIS A 167 -2.61 -9.23 15.91
N ASP A 168 -2.23 -10.48 15.67
CA ASP A 168 -0.86 -10.95 15.86
C ASP A 168 0.14 -10.19 14.99
N ILE A 169 -0.22 -9.94 13.71
CA ILE A 169 0.61 -9.16 12.79
C ILE A 169 0.75 -7.72 13.30
N MET A 170 -0.31 -7.11 13.79
CA MET A 170 -0.26 -5.75 14.33
C MET A 170 0.61 -5.66 15.59
N GLU A 171 0.56 -6.65 16.49
CA GLU A 171 1.47 -6.71 17.66
C GLU A 171 2.92 -6.85 17.20
N MET A 172 3.23 -7.74 16.26
CA MET A 172 4.56 -7.90 15.69
C MET A 172 5.06 -6.59 15.08
N MET A 173 4.22 -5.87 14.32
CA MET A 173 4.59 -4.60 13.70
C MET A 173 4.86 -3.49 14.72
N ARG A 174 4.20 -3.50 15.88
CA ARG A 174 4.48 -2.54 16.96
C ARG A 174 5.90 -2.66 17.50
N GLU A 175 6.46 -3.85 17.61
CA GLU A 175 7.82 -4.07 18.07
C GLU A 175 8.85 -3.35 17.18
N PHE A 176 8.62 -3.32 15.85
CA PHE A 176 9.52 -2.63 14.91
C PHE A 176 9.42 -1.10 14.98
N ARG A 177 8.31 -0.54 15.43
CA ARG A 177 8.17 0.93 15.62
C ARG A 177 9.02 1.45 16.76
N TYR A 178 9.25 0.66 17.81
CA TYR A 178 10.01 1.07 18.99
C TYR A 178 11.51 0.82 18.87
N THR A 179 11.95 0.00 17.92
CA THR A 179 13.38 -0.32 17.74
C THR A 179 14.09 0.61 16.75
N ASN A 180 13.38 1.47 16.05
CA ASN A 180 13.92 2.40 15.03
C ASN A 180 13.86 3.89 15.44
N ILE A 181 13.83 4.18 16.76
CA ILE A 181 13.94 5.54 17.31
C ILE A 181 15.33 5.74 17.88
#